data_61bcc300b5882ed365eea4e7312a8d52
#
_entry.id   61bcc300b5882ed365eea4e7312a8d52
#
_cell.length_a   1.000
_cell.length_b   1.000
_cell.length_c   1.000
_cell.angle_alpha   90.00
_cell.angle_beta   90.00
_cell.angle_gamma   90.00
#
_symmetry.space_group_name_H-M   'P 1'
#
loop_
_entity.id
_entity.type
_entity.pdbx_description
1 polymer ?
#
loop_
_entity_poly.entity_id
_entity_poly.type
_entity_poly.pdbx_seq_one_letter_code
_entity_poly.pdbx_strand_id
1 'polypeptide(L)'
;MALNMTTFAAALKQHYTDEKIENMVYKDNPFLAMVSKYEDFGGENLKLPVKYGIPMGRSATFADAVSNKTASQLKAFLLTRNSDYAIASIANETIEASKGNANAFIEAATFEIDGAIESATRSLAISLYGDGSGSIGVVGALATTTASNDTVTLATIQDITNFEVGMQLNFGTATTNKKIDSINRDTGVFILDAASGATTTEAIYVDGDKDNMLTGLAGWLPSTAPGSTDSFFGVNRSSDSTRLGGIRFDGSSLPLEEALIGAAARVAREGGKPDVCFINYNNFGDLEKALGSKVSYVDVKVNPEIGFRGILIHGPRGPIKVVPDQNCPNGVAYMLQMDVWKLYSLGKAP
;
A
#
# COMPACT_ATOMS: atom_id res chain seq x y z
N MET A 1 43.68 -4.77 13.63
CA MET A 1 43.31 -5.40 12.34
C MET A 1 42.85 -4.27 11.44
N ALA A 2 43.48 -4.09 10.27
CA ALA A 2 43.02 -3.04 9.36
C ALA A 2 41.72 -3.47 8.70
N LEU A 3 40.70 -2.61 8.76
CA LEU A 3 39.44 -2.80 8.03
C LEU A 3 39.75 -2.78 6.54
N ASN A 4 39.54 -3.90 5.87
CA ASN A 4 39.55 -3.97 4.41
C ASN A 4 38.13 -4.29 3.93
N MET A 5 37.86 -4.03 2.64
CA MET A 5 36.52 -4.24 2.05
C MET A 5 35.99 -5.67 2.21
N THR A 6 36.90 -6.66 2.26
CA THR A 6 36.52 -8.07 2.40
C THR A 6 36.03 -8.38 3.82
N THR A 7 36.74 -7.87 4.84
CA THR A 7 36.32 -8.04 6.26
C THR A 7 35.05 -7.26 6.57
N PHE A 8 34.86 -6.09 5.98
CA PHE A 8 33.65 -5.30 6.08
C PHE A 8 32.46 -6.01 5.43
N ALA A 9 32.60 -6.49 4.19
CA ALA A 9 31.56 -7.23 3.51
C ALA A 9 31.17 -8.53 4.25
N ALA A 10 32.13 -9.20 4.88
CA ALA A 10 31.87 -10.40 5.69
C ALA A 10 31.09 -10.05 6.99
N ALA A 11 31.44 -8.93 7.65
CA ALA A 11 30.75 -8.46 8.83
C ALA A 11 29.30 -8.03 8.54
N LEU A 12 29.08 -7.32 7.44
CA LEU A 12 27.72 -6.95 6.99
C LEU A 12 26.88 -8.18 6.66
N LYS A 13 27.40 -9.16 5.95
CA LYS A 13 26.69 -10.42 5.67
C LYS A 13 26.33 -11.20 6.94
N GLN A 14 27.13 -11.12 7.97
CA GLN A 14 26.85 -11.75 9.26
C GLN A 14 25.78 -10.97 10.04
N HIS A 15 25.72 -9.65 9.87
CA HIS A 15 24.75 -8.78 10.54
C HIS A 15 23.37 -8.79 9.84
N TYR A 16 23.36 -8.77 8.50
CA TYR A 16 22.16 -8.80 7.67
C TYR A 16 21.95 -10.20 7.09
N THR A 17 21.25 -11.05 7.84
CA THR A 17 20.73 -12.32 7.33
C THR A 17 19.38 -12.07 6.63
N ASP A 18 19.01 -12.94 5.70
CA ASP A 18 17.70 -12.87 5.02
C ASP A 18 16.56 -12.80 6.02
N GLU A 19 16.60 -13.60 7.08
CA GLU A 19 15.58 -13.63 8.16
C GLU A 19 15.50 -12.31 8.92
N LYS A 20 16.61 -11.66 9.21
CA LYS A 20 16.62 -10.36 9.88
C LYS A 20 16.01 -9.26 9.02
N ILE A 21 16.33 -9.25 7.71
CA ILE A 21 15.74 -8.31 6.75
C ILE A 21 14.23 -8.55 6.64
N GLU A 22 13.78 -9.80 6.52
CA GLU A 22 12.36 -10.15 6.50
C GLU A 22 11.63 -9.66 7.75
N ASN A 23 12.22 -9.83 8.92
CA ASN A 23 11.64 -9.33 10.17
C ASN A 23 11.54 -7.81 10.21
N MET A 24 12.54 -7.08 9.71
CA MET A 24 12.50 -5.62 9.61
C MET A 24 11.40 -5.13 8.66
N VAL A 25 11.20 -5.82 7.54
CA VAL A 25 10.24 -5.44 6.48
C VAL A 25 8.80 -5.77 6.90
N TYR A 26 8.57 -6.93 7.51
CA TYR A 26 7.21 -7.45 7.70
C TYR A 26 6.60 -7.16 9.06
N LYS A 27 7.41 -6.89 10.08
CA LYS A 27 6.97 -6.77 11.48
C LYS A 27 5.82 -5.78 11.68
N ASP A 28 5.88 -4.63 11.01
CA ASP A 28 4.92 -3.54 11.19
C ASP A 28 3.97 -3.36 9.99
N ASN A 29 4.05 -4.26 8.98
CA ASN A 29 3.28 -4.17 7.74
C ASN A 29 2.44 -5.44 7.50
N PRO A 30 1.27 -5.56 8.13
CA PRO A 30 0.45 -6.77 8.07
C PRO A 30 0.07 -7.20 6.65
N PHE A 31 -0.35 -6.27 5.80
CA PHE A 31 -0.73 -6.59 4.42
C PHE A 31 0.48 -7.09 3.61
N LEU A 32 1.62 -6.40 3.70
CA LEU A 32 2.85 -6.82 3.02
C LEU A 32 3.33 -8.21 3.49
N ALA A 33 3.20 -8.49 4.79
CA ALA A 33 3.56 -9.79 5.36
C ALA A 33 2.64 -10.92 4.90
N MET A 34 1.34 -10.65 4.75
CA MET A 34 0.32 -11.66 4.42
C MET A 34 0.16 -11.90 2.91
N VAL A 35 0.50 -10.94 2.05
CA VAL A 35 0.36 -11.10 0.60
C VAL A 35 1.35 -12.13 0.07
N SER A 36 0.86 -13.05 -0.78
CA SER A 36 1.72 -14.07 -1.42
C SER A 36 2.69 -13.41 -2.41
N LYS A 37 3.97 -13.78 -2.37
CA LYS A 37 4.99 -13.30 -3.28
C LYS A 37 5.11 -14.23 -4.49
N TYR A 38 5.28 -13.63 -5.68
CA TYR A 38 5.51 -14.35 -6.93
C TYR A 38 6.75 -13.77 -7.61
N GLU A 39 7.83 -14.51 -7.63
CA GLU A 39 9.18 -14.02 -7.96
C GLU A 39 9.57 -14.23 -9.43
N ASP A 40 8.71 -14.88 -10.25
CA ASP A 40 8.98 -15.21 -11.64
C ASP A 40 8.30 -14.21 -12.61
N PHE A 41 8.39 -12.91 -12.35
CA PHE A 41 7.88 -11.92 -13.31
C PHE A 41 8.84 -11.83 -14.50
N GLY A 42 8.65 -12.72 -15.50
CA GLY A 42 9.46 -12.75 -16.72
C GLY A 42 9.00 -11.74 -17.76
N GLY A 43 9.96 -11.08 -18.43
CA GLY A 43 9.67 -10.18 -19.55
C GLY A 43 9.28 -8.75 -19.12
N GLU A 44 8.85 -7.94 -20.09
CA GLU A 44 8.46 -6.54 -19.89
C GLU A 44 7.06 -6.43 -19.27
N ASN A 45 6.13 -7.26 -19.70
CA ASN A 45 4.73 -7.26 -19.30
C ASN A 45 4.26 -8.67 -18.94
N LEU A 46 3.45 -8.78 -17.90
CA LEU A 46 2.75 -10.01 -17.53
C LEU A 46 1.28 -9.92 -17.91
N LYS A 47 0.79 -10.89 -18.70
CA LYS A 47 -0.61 -10.99 -19.06
C LYS A 47 -1.40 -11.76 -18.02
N LEU A 48 -2.35 -11.11 -17.37
CA LEU A 48 -3.27 -11.71 -16.41
C LEU A 48 -4.65 -11.88 -17.05
N PRO A 49 -5.02 -13.07 -17.55
CA PRO A 49 -6.33 -13.30 -18.15
C PRO A 49 -7.42 -13.39 -17.09
N VAL A 50 -8.53 -12.69 -17.28
CA VAL A 50 -9.69 -12.70 -16.40
C VAL A 50 -10.96 -13.01 -17.19
N LYS A 51 -11.71 -14.01 -16.75
CA LYS A 51 -13.04 -14.33 -17.24
C LYS A 51 -14.08 -13.57 -16.42
N TYR A 52 -14.81 -12.65 -17.05
CA TYR A 52 -15.85 -11.86 -16.39
C TYR A 52 -17.28 -12.21 -16.81
N GLY A 53 -17.45 -12.99 -17.89
CA GLY A 53 -18.75 -13.46 -18.35
C GLY A 53 -18.76 -14.95 -18.71
N ILE A 54 -19.86 -15.61 -18.41
CA ILE A 54 -20.11 -17.00 -18.79
C ILE A 54 -20.86 -17.06 -20.12
N PRO A 55 -20.73 -18.14 -20.90
CA PRO A 55 -21.55 -18.30 -22.10
C PRO A 55 -23.03 -18.39 -21.73
N MET A 56 -23.84 -17.64 -22.46
CA MET A 56 -25.29 -17.65 -22.33
C MET A 56 -25.88 -18.33 -23.57
N GLY A 57 -26.80 -19.23 -23.41
CA GLY A 57 -27.42 -19.99 -24.46
C GLY A 57 -28.54 -20.86 -23.91
N ARG A 58 -29.04 -20.47 -22.70
CA ARG A 58 -30.09 -21.19 -22.02
C ARG A 58 -31.47 -20.66 -22.44
N SER A 59 -32.38 -21.57 -22.81
CA SER A 59 -33.80 -21.29 -22.97
C SER A 59 -34.62 -22.56 -22.66
N ALA A 60 -35.93 -22.41 -22.49
CA ALA A 60 -36.85 -23.54 -22.39
C ALA A 60 -37.05 -24.27 -23.71
N THR A 61 -36.76 -23.61 -24.86
CA THR A 61 -36.82 -24.20 -26.19
C THR A 61 -35.42 -24.29 -26.80
N PHE A 62 -35.21 -25.31 -27.66
CA PHE A 62 -33.92 -25.51 -28.32
C PHE A 62 -33.60 -24.39 -29.31
N ALA A 63 -34.60 -23.94 -30.07
CA ALA A 63 -34.41 -22.88 -31.05
C ALA A 63 -33.94 -21.56 -30.39
N ASP A 64 -34.60 -21.15 -29.30
CA ASP A 64 -34.22 -19.95 -28.57
C ASP A 64 -32.86 -20.11 -27.87
N ALA A 65 -32.55 -21.30 -27.37
CA ALA A 65 -31.24 -21.58 -26.76
C ALA A 65 -30.11 -21.40 -27.80
N VAL A 66 -30.30 -21.86 -29.03
CA VAL A 66 -29.35 -21.69 -30.13
C VAL A 66 -29.25 -20.20 -30.53
N SER A 67 -30.36 -19.48 -30.60
CA SER A 67 -30.39 -18.05 -30.93
C SER A 67 -29.70 -17.19 -29.88
N ASN A 68 -29.86 -17.53 -28.58
CA ASN A 68 -29.30 -16.80 -27.44
C ASN A 68 -27.83 -17.15 -27.14
N LYS A 69 -27.21 -17.99 -27.96
CA LYS A 69 -25.84 -18.46 -27.72
C LYS A 69 -24.83 -17.31 -27.78
N THR A 70 -24.12 -17.11 -26.68
CA THR A 70 -22.99 -16.17 -26.59
C THR A 70 -21.70 -16.90 -26.15
N ALA A 71 -20.55 -16.32 -26.50
CA ALA A 71 -19.25 -16.82 -26.07
C ALA A 71 -18.91 -16.34 -24.62
N SER A 72 -18.00 -17.05 -23.98
CA SER A 72 -17.39 -16.57 -22.72
C SER A 72 -16.70 -15.22 -22.95
N GLN A 73 -16.86 -14.31 -22.00
CA GLN A 73 -16.22 -13.01 -22.04
C GLN A 73 -14.91 -13.04 -21.26
N LEU A 74 -13.81 -12.75 -21.94
CA LEU A 74 -12.45 -12.76 -21.43
C LEU A 74 -11.78 -11.42 -21.69
N LYS A 75 -11.01 -10.94 -20.75
CA LYS A 75 -10.08 -9.81 -20.88
C LYS A 75 -8.75 -10.17 -20.25
N ALA A 76 -7.66 -9.49 -20.64
CA ALA A 76 -6.35 -9.70 -20.04
C ALA A 76 -5.77 -8.35 -19.61
N PHE A 77 -5.43 -8.24 -18.33
CA PHE A 77 -4.66 -7.12 -17.81
C PHE A 77 -3.19 -7.29 -18.20
N LEU A 78 -2.57 -6.23 -18.69
CA LEU A 78 -1.16 -6.16 -19.03
C LEU A 78 -0.40 -5.49 -17.88
N LEU A 79 0.09 -6.27 -16.92
CA LEU A 79 0.84 -5.74 -15.79
C LEU A 79 2.21 -5.23 -16.24
N THR A 80 2.52 -4.00 -15.88
CA THR A 80 3.84 -3.38 -16.05
C THR A 80 4.60 -3.39 -14.72
N ARG A 81 5.94 -3.35 -14.77
CA ARG A 81 6.80 -3.27 -13.60
C ARG A 81 7.10 -1.82 -13.28
N ASN A 82 7.14 -1.52 -11.99
CA ASN A 82 7.67 -0.28 -11.45
C ASN A 82 8.91 -0.59 -10.63
N SER A 83 9.83 0.37 -10.49
CA SER A 83 11.06 0.22 -9.72
C SER A 83 11.09 1.29 -8.64
N ASP A 84 11.49 0.91 -7.45
CA ASP A 84 11.72 1.82 -6.32
C ASP A 84 13.17 1.62 -5.84
N TYR A 85 13.86 2.71 -5.51
CA TYR A 85 15.27 2.71 -5.14
C TYR A 85 15.49 3.45 -3.84
N ALA A 86 16.00 2.79 -2.82
CA ALA A 86 16.52 3.43 -1.63
C ALA A 86 18.06 3.38 -1.63
N ILE A 87 18.70 4.51 -1.35
CA ILE A 87 20.14 4.65 -1.39
C ILE A 87 20.66 5.00 -0.01
N ALA A 88 21.55 4.15 0.53
CA ALA A 88 22.35 4.48 1.71
C ALA A 88 23.68 5.07 1.28
N SER A 89 24.10 6.20 1.86
CA SER A 89 25.40 6.83 1.60
C SER A 89 26.15 7.07 2.90
N ILE A 90 27.42 6.66 2.94
CA ILE A 90 28.28 6.89 4.09
C ILE A 90 29.33 7.90 3.69
N ALA A 91 29.41 9.03 4.40
CA ALA A 91 30.39 10.06 4.12
C ALA A 91 31.82 9.56 4.34
N ASN A 92 32.76 9.93 3.43
CA ASN A 92 34.17 9.52 3.54
C ASN A 92 34.82 10.02 4.84
N GLU A 93 34.37 11.15 5.38
CA GLU A 93 34.83 11.70 6.66
C GLU A 93 34.49 10.76 7.83
N THR A 94 33.31 10.14 7.79
CA THR A 94 32.91 9.14 8.80
C THR A 94 33.79 7.90 8.72
N ILE A 95 34.18 7.48 7.51
CA ILE A 95 35.10 6.39 7.29
C ILE A 95 36.50 6.74 7.83
N GLU A 96 36.97 7.96 7.57
CA GLU A 96 38.26 8.45 8.04
C GLU A 96 38.29 8.60 9.57
N ALA A 97 37.24 9.17 10.18
CA ALA A 97 37.12 9.37 11.62
C ALA A 97 37.05 8.06 12.40
N SER A 98 36.56 7.00 11.77
CA SER A 98 36.47 5.65 12.36
C SER A 98 37.74 4.81 12.18
N LYS A 99 38.78 5.34 11.53
CA LYS A 99 40.09 4.67 11.42
C LYS A 99 40.66 4.42 12.81
N GLY A 100 40.72 3.17 13.20
CA GLY A 100 41.17 2.72 14.53
C GLY A 100 40.04 2.28 15.47
N ASN A 101 38.78 2.54 15.16
CA ASN A 101 37.62 2.04 15.89
C ASN A 101 36.63 1.33 14.95
N ALA A 102 36.85 0.05 14.71
CA ALA A 102 36.03 -0.75 13.82
C ALA A 102 34.54 -0.81 14.22
N ASN A 103 34.24 -0.77 15.54
CA ASN A 103 32.87 -0.86 16.03
C ASN A 103 32.08 0.42 15.70
N ALA A 104 32.68 1.61 15.89
CA ALA A 104 32.02 2.86 15.55
C ALA A 104 31.69 2.97 14.04
N PHE A 105 32.54 2.44 13.17
CA PHE A 105 32.29 2.41 11.74
C PHE A 105 31.16 1.43 11.38
N ILE A 106 31.15 0.24 11.98
CA ILE A 106 30.09 -0.75 11.76
C ILE A 106 28.75 -0.20 12.27
N GLU A 107 28.71 0.45 13.41
CA GLU A 107 27.50 1.08 13.96
C GLU A 107 26.95 2.17 13.04
N ALA A 108 27.80 3.09 12.54
CA ALA A 108 27.39 4.13 11.61
C ALA A 108 26.88 3.56 10.27
N ALA A 109 27.59 2.57 9.71
CA ALA A 109 27.17 1.91 8.48
C ALA A 109 25.84 1.16 8.64
N THR A 110 25.66 0.47 9.77
CA THR A 110 24.43 -0.24 10.10
C THR A 110 23.24 0.73 10.20
N PHE A 111 23.44 1.86 10.87
CA PHE A 111 22.38 2.88 11.02
C PHE A 111 21.90 3.41 9.66
N GLU A 112 22.81 3.72 8.75
CA GLU A 112 22.45 4.21 7.41
C GLU A 112 21.76 3.13 6.55
N ILE A 113 22.20 1.87 6.65
CA ILE A 113 21.58 0.76 5.93
C ILE A 113 20.20 0.45 6.49
N ASP A 114 20.03 0.40 7.82
CA ASP A 114 18.74 0.19 8.47
C ASP A 114 17.74 1.28 8.07
N GLY A 115 18.19 2.55 8.03
CA GLY A 115 17.38 3.67 7.56
C GLY A 115 16.95 3.55 6.09
N ALA A 116 17.83 3.07 5.21
CA ALA A 116 17.48 2.84 3.81
C ALA A 116 16.47 1.68 3.66
N ILE A 117 16.62 0.60 4.41
CA ILE A 117 15.66 -0.53 4.42
C ILE A 117 14.30 -0.06 4.94
N GLU A 118 14.27 0.71 6.02
CA GLU A 118 13.04 1.27 6.57
C GLU A 118 12.35 2.19 5.57
N SER A 119 13.09 3.08 4.90
CA SER A 119 12.57 3.97 3.87
C SER A 119 11.96 3.19 2.69
N ALA A 120 12.65 2.18 2.16
CA ALA A 120 12.16 1.33 1.08
C ALA A 120 10.91 0.54 1.49
N THR A 121 10.92 -0.02 2.71
CA THR A 121 9.79 -0.77 3.26
C THR A 121 8.55 0.10 3.39
N ARG A 122 8.73 1.33 3.89
CA ARG A 122 7.65 2.29 4.05
C ARG A 122 7.06 2.72 2.70
N SER A 123 7.92 3.04 1.72
CA SER A 123 7.49 3.35 0.35
C SER A 123 6.66 2.21 -0.24
N LEU A 124 7.13 0.98 -0.15
CA LEU A 124 6.41 -0.20 -0.63
C LEU A 124 5.08 -0.40 0.13
N ALA A 125 5.07 -0.29 1.45
CA ALA A 125 3.87 -0.48 2.26
C ALA A 125 2.77 0.55 1.94
N ILE A 126 3.13 1.82 1.73
CA ILE A 126 2.20 2.88 1.29
C ILE A 126 1.69 2.57 -0.12
N SER A 127 2.59 2.21 -1.03
CA SER A 127 2.25 1.92 -2.43
C SER A 127 1.31 0.73 -2.59
N LEU A 128 1.35 -0.25 -1.69
CA LEU A 128 0.43 -1.39 -1.69
C LEU A 128 -1.03 -0.98 -1.46
N TYR A 129 -1.28 0.13 -0.78
CA TYR A 129 -2.62 0.70 -0.63
C TYR A 129 -2.93 1.78 -1.68
N GLY A 130 -1.93 2.27 -2.40
CA GLY A 130 -2.05 3.32 -3.41
C GLY A 130 -2.75 2.89 -4.70
N ASP A 131 -2.97 3.85 -5.57
CA ASP A 131 -3.57 3.65 -6.91
C ASP A 131 -2.54 3.62 -8.05
N GLY A 132 -1.25 3.78 -7.73
CA GLY A 132 -0.14 3.86 -8.68
C GLY A 132 0.26 5.30 -9.05
N SER A 133 -0.50 6.30 -8.62
CA SER A 133 -0.16 7.72 -8.84
C SER A 133 1.07 8.17 -8.04
N GLY A 134 1.42 7.45 -6.96
CA GLY A 134 2.50 7.83 -6.05
C GLY A 134 2.12 8.89 -5.02
N SER A 135 0.84 9.25 -4.91
CA SER A 135 0.37 10.22 -3.91
C SER A 135 0.53 9.66 -2.50
N ILE A 136 1.19 10.43 -1.62
CA ILE A 136 1.39 10.10 -0.19
C ILE A 136 0.54 10.96 0.74
N GLY A 137 -0.21 11.92 0.20
CA GLY A 137 -1.12 12.80 0.93
C GLY A 137 -1.73 13.85 0.02
N VAL A 138 -2.62 14.66 0.58
CA VAL A 138 -3.34 15.74 -0.13
C VAL A 138 -3.26 17.03 0.67
N VAL A 139 -3.05 18.16 -0.01
CA VAL A 139 -3.05 19.49 0.59
C VAL A 139 -4.47 19.86 1.07
N GLY A 140 -4.64 20.02 2.36
CA GLY A 140 -5.90 20.50 2.96
C GLY A 140 -5.96 22.02 3.02
N ALA A 141 -4.90 22.63 3.53
CA ALA A 141 -4.74 24.09 3.57
C ALA A 141 -3.28 24.48 3.32
N LEU A 142 -3.10 25.64 2.73
CA LEU A 142 -1.78 26.24 2.45
C LEU A 142 -1.74 27.65 3.03
N ALA A 143 -0.69 27.98 3.76
CA ALA A 143 -0.40 29.31 4.21
C ALA A 143 1.04 29.67 3.87
N THR A 144 1.23 30.69 3.03
CA THR A 144 2.58 31.22 2.73
C THR A 144 2.96 32.19 3.84
N THR A 145 4.08 31.91 4.51
CA THR A 145 4.61 32.80 5.53
C THR A 145 5.35 33.99 4.91
N THR A 146 5.58 35.05 5.70
CA THR A 146 6.29 36.29 5.27
C THR A 146 7.72 36.02 4.78
N ALA A 147 8.29 34.83 5.07
CA ALA A 147 9.66 34.45 4.67
C ALA A 147 9.69 33.62 3.35
N SER A 148 8.62 33.60 2.57
CA SER A 148 8.50 32.84 1.32
C SER A 148 8.47 31.31 1.50
N ASN A 149 8.28 30.82 2.72
CA ASN A 149 8.12 29.41 3.01
C ASN A 149 6.63 29.06 3.10
N ASP A 150 6.22 27.93 2.55
CA ASP A 150 4.86 27.46 2.68
C ASP A 150 4.68 26.57 3.90
N THR A 151 3.60 26.82 4.63
CA THR A 151 3.09 25.94 5.67
C THR A 151 1.94 25.14 5.08
N VAL A 152 2.13 23.85 4.97
CA VAL A 152 1.14 22.91 4.41
C VAL A 152 0.44 22.18 5.54
N THR A 153 -0.89 22.23 5.56
CA THR A 153 -1.74 21.39 6.41
C THR A 153 -2.34 20.29 5.56
N LEU A 154 -2.20 19.06 5.98
CA LEU A 154 -2.76 17.90 5.26
C LEU A 154 -4.29 17.87 5.34
N ALA A 155 -4.94 17.38 4.30
CA ALA A 155 -6.38 17.14 4.28
C ALA A 155 -6.77 16.02 5.27
N THR A 156 -5.91 15.03 5.43
CA THR A 156 -6.02 13.94 6.40
C THR A 156 -4.83 14.02 7.34
N ILE A 157 -5.05 14.32 8.62
CA ILE A 157 -3.95 14.48 9.61
C ILE A 157 -3.14 13.18 9.73
N GLN A 158 -3.78 12.03 9.61
CA GLN A 158 -3.14 10.72 9.73
C GLN A 158 -2.07 10.46 8.68
N ASP A 159 -2.20 11.08 7.50
CA ASP A 159 -1.22 10.93 6.41
C ASP A 159 0.14 11.56 6.75
N ILE A 160 0.23 12.35 7.84
CA ILE A 160 1.50 12.96 8.29
C ILE A 160 2.57 11.92 8.58
N THR A 161 2.18 10.70 8.88
CA THR A 161 3.11 9.58 9.07
C THR A 161 3.89 9.23 7.81
N ASN A 162 3.40 9.62 6.64
CA ASN A 162 4.06 9.37 5.35
C ASN A 162 5.18 10.36 5.05
N PHE A 163 5.37 11.39 5.90
CA PHE A 163 6.30 12.48 5.67
C PHE A 163 7.44 12.48 6.68
N GLU A 164 8.66 12.77 6.19
CA GLU A 164 9.86 12.91 7.01
C GLU A 164 10.58 14.25 6.72
N VAL A 165 11.27 14.77 7.74
CA VAL A 165 12.09 15.98 7.60
C VAL A 165 13.20 15.70 6.60
N GLY A 166 13.40 16.62 5.66
CA GLY A 166 14.40 16.48 4.61
C GLY A 166 13.89 15.85 3.32
N MET A 167 12.66 15.31 3.30
CA MET A 167 12.03 14.78 2.08
C MET A 167 11.88 15.85 1.01
N GLN A 168 12.14 15.47 -0.25
CA GLN A 168 11.89 16.30 -1.43
C GLN A 168 10.50 15.97 -1.96
N LEU A 169 9.64 16.99 -2.05
CA LEU A 169 8.24 16.83 -2.44
C LEU A 169 7.90 17.59 -3.71
N ASN A 170 6.98 17.04 -4.48
CA ASN A 170 6.29 17.68 -5.59
C ASN A 170 4.79 17.78 -5.30
N PHE A 171 4.14 18.82 -5.83
CA PHE A 171 2.72 19.12 -5.60
C PHE A 171 1.98 19.18 -6.94
N GLY A 172 0.90 18.41 -7.06
CA GLY A 172 0.03 18.43 -8.23
C GLY A 172 0.78 18.24 -9.55
N THR A 173 0.82 19.31 -10.37
CA THR A 173 1.55 19.37 -11.65
C THR A 173 2.84 20.17 -11.56
N ALA A 174 3.21 20.67 -10.37
CA ALA A 174 4.44 21.44 -10.18
C ALA A 174 5.68 20.57 -10.48
N THR A 175 6.67 21.19 -11.11
CA THR A 175 7.93 20.53 -11.50
C THR A 175 9.09 20.92 -10.61
N THR A 176 8.87 21.77 -9.60
CA THR A 176 9.90 22.25 -8.68
C THR A 176 9.79 21.58 -7.34
N ASN A 177 10.84 20.87 -6.97
CA ASN A 177 10.91 20.16 -5.71
C ASN A 177 11.01 21.13 -4.54
N LYS A 178 10.37 20.79 -3.43
CA LYS A 178 10.44 21.51 -2.16
C LYS A 178 10.81 20.55 -1.07
N LYS A 179 11.73 20.97 -0.21
CA LYS A 179 12.21 20.19 0.90
C LYS A 179 11.40 20.49 2.16
N ILE A 180 11.13 19.47 2.95
CA ILE A 180 10.51 19.64 4.27
C ILE A 180 11.58 20.09 5.27
N ASP A 181 11.38 21.25 5.89
CA ASP A 181 12.24 21.77 6.95
C ASP A 181 11.81 21.30 8.33
N SER A 182 10.51 21.26 8.60
CA SER A 182 9.98 20.84 9.89
C SER A 182 8.58 20.22 9.77
N ILE A 183 8.24 19.33 10.71
CA ILE A 183 6.95 18.62 10.76
C ILE A 183 6.38 18.73 12.17
N ASN A 184 5.08 19.05 12.24
CA ASN A 184 4.27 18.90 13.44
C ASN A 184 3.30 17.73 13.24
N ARG A 185 3.62 16.59 13.83
CA ARG A 185 2.84 15.35 13.66
C ARG A 185 1.49 15.38 14.37
N ASP A 186 1.34 16.20 15.43
CA ASP A 186 0.08 16.29 16.18
C ASP A 186 -1.01 17.04 15.40
N THR A 187 -0.60 18.00 14.55
CA THR A 187 -1.52 18.84 13.79
C THR A 187 -1.60 18.50 12.31
N GLY A 188 -0.76 17.58 11.81
CA GLY A 188 -0.70 17.24 10.39
C GLY A 188 -0.14 18.38 9.52
N VAL A 189 0.80 19.18 10.08
CA VAL A 189 1.35 20.36 9.44
C VAL A 189 2.85 20.18 9.22
N PHE A 190 3.33 20.59 8.06
CA PHE A 190 4.78 20.71 7.80
C PHE A 190 5.11 22.03 7.09
N ILE A 191 6.36 22.45 7.26
CA ILE A 191 6.90 23.70 6.67
C ILE A 191 7.91 23.32 5.61
N LEU A 192 7.80 23.98 4.45
CA LEU A 192 8.71 23.81 3.31
C LEU A 192 9.84 24.85 3.35
N ASP A 193 10.96 24.54 2.72
CA ASP A 193 12.12 25.44 2.56
C ASP A 193 11.84 26.63 1.63
N ALA A 194 10.83 26.53 0.78
CA ALA A 194 10.39 27.60 -0.11
C ALA A 194 8.91 27.46 -0.51
N ALA A 195 8.37 28.50 -1.14
CA ALA A 195 7.01 28.47 -1.68
C ALA A 195 6.84 27.37 -2.73
N SER A 196 5.81 26.55 -2.56
CA SER A 196 5.53 25.41 -3.43
C SER A 196 4.77 25.80 -4.69
N GLY A 197 3.98 26.88 -4.63
CA GLY A 197 3.01 27.21 -5.66
C GLY A 197 1.82 26.25 -5.71
N ALA A 198 1.70 25.34 -4.72
CA ALA A 198 0.61 24.39 -4.61
C ALA A 198 -0.73 25.10 -4.33
N THR A 199 -1.80 24.42 -4.64
CA THR A 199 -3.17 24.80 -4.27
C THR A 199 -3.81 23.77 -3.35
N THR A 200 -4.89 24.14 -2.69
CA THR A 200 -5.67 23.21 -1.88
C THR A 200 -6.22 22.06 -2.75
N THR A 201 -6.33 20.88 -2.18
CA THR A 201 -6.78 19.63 -2.83
C THR A 201 -5.77 19.01 -3.81
N GLU A 202 -4.59 19.58 -4.00
CA GLU A 202 -3.53 18.93 -4.78
C GLU A 202 -2.92 17.75 -4.04
N ALA A 203 -2.63 16.70 -4.81
CA ALA A 203 -1.90 15.54 -4.31
C ALA A 203 -0.41 15.86 -4.13
N ILE A 204 0.18 15.25 -3.11
CA ILE A 204 1.58 15.42 -2.72
C ILE A 204 2.33 14.14 -3.08
N TYR A 205 3.48 14.27 -3.71
CA TYR A 205 4.32 13.18 -4.16
C TYR A 205 5.75 13.35 -3.63
N VAL A 206 6.45 12.24 -3.43
CA VAL A 206 7.91 12.29 -3.35
C VAL A 206 8.45 12.62 -4.74
N ASP A 207 9.57 13.32 -4.81
CA ASP A 207 10.17 13.68 -6.08
C ASP A 207 10.54 12.46 -6.93
N GLY A 208 10.01 12.40 -8.15
CA GLY A 208 10.19 11.29 -9.08
C GLY A 208 9.15 10.18 -8.98
N ASP A 209 8.30 10.14 -7.96
CA ASP A 209 7.35 9.05 -7.72
C ASP A 209 6.03 9.20 -8.49
N LYS A 210 5.72 10.42 -8.93
CA LYS A 210 4.46 10.69 -9.61
C LYS A 210 4.25 9.79 -10.82
N ASP A 211 3.15 9.03 -10.81
CA ASP A 211 2.72 8.07 -11.85
C ASP A 211 3.72 6.91 -12.11
N ASN A 212 4.72 6.72 -11.22
CA ASN A 212 5.77 5.71 -11.35
C ASN A 212 5.74 4.64 -10.25
N MET A 213 4.80 4.73 -9.32
CA MET A 213 4.74 3.82 -8.17
C MET A 213 3.91 2.57 -8.45
N LEU A 214 4.06 1.56 -7.58
CA LEU A 214 3.31 0.32 -7.62
C LEU A 214 1.81 0.60 -7.55
N THR A 215 1.02 -0.02 -8.44
CA THR A 215 -0.43 0.02 -8.38
C THR A 215 -0.94 -0.99 -7.35
N GLY A 216 -1.37 -0.47 -6.22
CA GLY A 216 -1.87 -1.24 -5.08
C GLY A 216 -3.40 -1.39 -5.05
N LEU A 217 -3.93 -1.56 -3.83
CA LEU A 217 -5.35 -1.87 -3.60
C LEU A 217 -6.29 -0.80 -4.14
N ALA A 218 -5.99 0.49 -3.97
CA ALA A 218 -6.87 1.56 -4.47
C ALA A 218 -6.98 1.57 -5.99
N GLY A 219 -5.94 1.19 -6.72
CA GLY A 219 -5.99 1.04 -8.18
C GLY A 219 -6.84 -0.16 -8.62
N TRP A 220 -6.67 -1.31 -7.98
CA TRP A 220 -7.43 -2.51 -8.28
C TRP A 220 -8.89 -2.44 -7.81
N LEU A 221 -9.13 -1.82 -6.66
CA LEU A 221 -10.42 -1.70 -5.99
C LEU A 221 -10.80 -0.21 -5.83
N PRO A 222 -11.05 0.51 -6.93
CA PRO A 222 -11.33 1.94 -6.85
C PRO A 222 -12.61 2.21 -6.05
N SER A 223 -12.61 3.30 -5.27
CA SER A 223 -13.76 3.72 -4.46
C SER A 223 -14.98 4.08 -5.29
N THR A 224 -14.78 4.60 -6.51
CA THR A 224 -15.83 4.90 -7.48
C THR A 224 -15.91 3.81 -8.55
N ALA A 225 -17.10 3.61 -9.12
CA ALA A 225 -17.26 2.65 -10.20
C ALA A 225 -16.48 3.10 -11.45
N PRO A 226 -15.69 2.20 -12.08
CA PRO A 226 -14.99 2.52 -13.32
C PRO A 226 -15.93 3.02 -14.41
N GLY A 227 -15.59 4.16 -15.01
CA GLY A 227 -16.35 4.78 -16.09
C GLY A 227 -16.04 4.20 -17.47
N SER A 228 -16.75 4.66 -18.51
CA SER A 228 -16.58 4.19 -19.89
C SER A 228 -15.20 4.51 -20.49
N THR A 229 -14.51 5.49 -19.94
CA THR A 229 -13.15 5.91 -20.34
C THR A 229 -12.06 5.26 -19.51
N ASP A 230 -12.41 4.45 -18.51
CA ASP A 230 -11.43 3.76 -17.68
C ASP A 230 -10.57 2.81 -18.52
N SER A 231 -9.26 2.93 -18.40
CA SER A 231 -8.28 2.06 -19.05
C SER A 231 -7.24 1.62 -18.03
N PHE A 232 -7.56 0.58 -17.30
CA PHE A 232 -6.70 0.04 -16.27
C PHE A 232 -5.92 -1.16 -16.82
N PHE A 233 -4.61 -1.05 -16.90
CA PHE A 233 -3.73 -2.05 -17.54
C PHE A 233 -4.25 -2.55 -18.90
N GLY A 234 -4.75 -1.61 -19.74
CA GLY A 234 -5.28 -1.91 -21.06
C GLY A 234 -6.69 -2.49 -21.10
N VAL A 235 -7.36 -2.61 -19.95
CA VAL A 235 -8.72 -3.14 -19.84
C VAL A 235 -9.70 -2.04 -19.45
N ASN A 236 -10.75 -1.83 -20.25
CA ASN A 236 -11.88 -1.02 -19.84
C ASN A 236 -12.76 -1.82 -18.88
N ARG A 237 -12.79 -1.40 -17.61
CA ARG A 237 -13.50 -2.08 -16.52
C ARG A 237 -14.99 -1.77 -16.44
N SER A 238 -15.49 -0.78 -17.19
CA SER A 238 -16.91 -0.42 -17.21
C SER A 238 -17.83 -1.52 -17.75
N SER A 239 -17.27 -2.48 -18.52
CA SER A 239 -18.02 -3.62 -19.06
C SER A 239 -18.66 -4.49 -17.97
N ASP A 240 -17.99 -4.62 -16.83
CA ASP A 240 -18.49 -5.19 -15.57
C ASP A 240 -17.67 -4.58 -14.43
N SER A 241 -18.14 -3.45 -13.94
CA SER A 241 -17.42 -2.66 -12.95
C SER A 241 -17.23 -3.38 -11.59
N THR A 242 -18.01 -4.41 -11.34
CA THR A 242 -17.92 -5.24 -10.12
C THR A 242 -16.90 -6.35 -10.28
N ARG A 243 -16.96 -7.12 -11.38
CA ARG A 243 -16.04 -8.26 -11.59
C ARG A 243 -14.64 -7.84 -12.04
N LEU A 244 -14.52 -6.68 -12.70
CA LEU A 244 -13.24 -6.15 -13.19
C LEU A 244 -12.64 -5.06 -12.30
N GLY A 245 -13.40 -4.48 -11.39
CA GLY A 245 -12.94 -3.38 -10.53
C GLY A 245 -13.32 -3.53 -9.05
N GLY A 246 -13.71 -4.73 -8.63
CA GLY A 246 -14.04 -5.05 -7.24
C GLY A 246 -15.43 -4.57 -6.79
N ILE A 247 -15.83 -5.01 -5.62
CA ILE A 247 -17.12 -4.73 -5.00
C ILE A 247 -16.96 -3.53 -4.08
N ARG A 248 -17.83 -2.56 -4.22
CA ARG A 248 -17.88 -1.34 -3.39
C ARG A 248 -19.09 -1.38 -2.48
N PHE A 249 -18.89 -0.94 -1.25
CA PHE A 249 -19.94 -0.77 -0.26
C PHE A 249 -19.74 0.57 0.44
N ASP A 250 -20.74 1.43 0.40
CA ASP A 250 -20.74 2.69 1.13
C ASP A 250 -21.31 2.45 2.53
N GLY A 251 -20.44 2.51 3.53
CA GLY A 251 -20.76 2.36 4.94
C GLY A 251 -20.74 3.69 5.71
N SER A 252 -20.60 4.83 5.03
CA SER A 252 -20.39 6.14 5.67
C SER A 252 -21.53 6.58 6.61
N SER A 253 -22.73 6.09 6.40
CA SER A 253 -23.91 6.38 7.22
C SER A 253 -24.23 5.31 8.28
N LEU A 254 -23.38 4.26 8.39
CA LEU A 254 -23.60 3.11 9.27
C LEU A 254 -22.56 3.08 10.40
N PRO A 255 -22.89 2.51 11.56
CA PRO A 255 -21.88 2.10 12.52
C PRO A 255 -20.86 1.16 11.87
N LEU A 256 -19.60 1.24 12.28
CA LEU A 256 -18.49 0.51 11.64
C LEU A 256 -18.72 -1.02 11.63
N GLU A 257 -19.25 -1.59 12.71
CA GLU A 257 -19.57 -3.03 12.78
C GLU A 257 -20.64 -3.44 11.76
N GLU A 258 -21.70 -2.62 11.61
CA GLU A 258 -22.78 -2.85 10.64
C GLU A 258 -22.27 -2.68 9.21
N ALA A 259 -21.40 -1.69 8.96
CA ALA A 259 -20.78 -1.47 7.68
C ALA A 259 -19.92 -2.66 7.23
N LEU A 260 -19.12 -3.23 8.13
CA LEU A 260 -18.31 -4.41 7.84
C LEU A 260 -19.14 -5.66 7.54
N ILE A 261 -20.21 -5.88 8.33
CA ILE A 261 -21.13 -7.00 8.09
C ILE A 261 -21.89 -6.80 6.77
N GLY A 262 -22.35 -5.58 6.49
CA GLY A 262 -23.01 -5.24 5.22
C GLY A 262 -22.09 -5.43 4.01
N ALA A 263 -20.83 -5.02 4.11
CA ALA A 263 -19.82 -5.25 3.09
C ALA A 263 -19.57 -6.75 2.85
N ALA A 264 -19.45 -7.54 3.93
CA ALA A 264 -19.29 -9.00 3.84
C ALA A 264 -20.48 -9.65 3.13
N ALA A 265 -21.70 -9.22 3.44
CA ALA A 265 -22.92 -9.71 2.78
C ALA A 265 -22.93 -9.34 1.28
N ARG A 266 -22.50 -8.13 0.94
CA ARG A 266 -22.38 -7.67 -0.46
C ARG A 266 -21.38 -8.50 -1.25
N VAL A 267 -20.20 -8.78 -0.68
CA VAL A 267 -19.17 -9.62 -1.29
C VAL A 267 -19.68 -11.05 -1.47
N ALA A 268 -20.34 -11.62 -0.45
CA ALA A 268 -20.90 -12.97 -0.50
C ALA A 268 -21.95 -13.13 -1.59
N ARG A 269 -22.77 -12.10 -1.85
CA ARG A 269 -23.77 -12.09 -2.93
C ARG A 269 -23.14 -12.25 -4.30
N GLU A 270 -21.99 -11.64 -4.55
CA GLU A 270 -21.26 -11.75 -5.82
C GLU A 270 -20.36 -12.99 -5.90
N GLY A 271 -20.39 -13.85 -4.88
CA GLY A 271 -19.66 -15.13 -4.87
C GLY A 271 -18.31 -15.09 -4.16
N GLY A 272 -17.83 -13.94 -3.69
CA GLY A 272 -16.57 -13.79 -2.97
C GLY A 272 -16.61 -14.43 -1.58
N LYS A 273 -15.45 -14.85 -1.08
CA LYS A 273 -15.24 -15.42 0.25
C LYS A 273 -14.09 -14.70 0.93
N PRO A 274 -14.32 -13.48 1.46
CA PRO A 274 -13.28 -12.74 2.14
C PRO A 274 -12.88 -13.46 3.44
N ASP A 275 -11.59 -13.41 3.76
CA ASP A 275 -10.99 -14.02 4.95
C ASP A 275 -10.27 -13.00 5.84
N VAL A 276 -9.84 -11.88 5.27
CA VAL A 276 -9.16 -10.80 5.99
C VAL A 276 -9.76 -9.45 5.60
N CYS A 277 -9.78 -8.54 6.55
CA CYS A 277 -10.16 -7.15 6.38
C CYS A 277 -9.07 -6.25 6.98
N PHE A 278 -8.48 -5.37 6.19
CA PHE A 278 -7.51 -4.39 6.66
C PHE A 278 -8.19 -3.04 6.89
N ILE A 279 -7.91 -2.44 8.05
CA ILE A 279 -8.42 -1.12 8.43
C ILE A 279 -7.32 -0.32 9.15
N ASN A 280 -7.44 1.00 9.14
CA ASN A 280 -6.52 1.88 9.86
C ASN A 280 -6.62 1.68 11.39
N TYR A 281 -5.55 1.99 12.12
CA TYR A 281 -5.49 1.90 13.59
C TYR A 281 -6.61 2.69 14.28
N ASN A 282 -6.97 3.88 13.79
CA ASN A 282 -8.07 4.67 14.36
C ASN A 282 -9.41 3.95 14.22
N ASN A 283 -9.70 3.45 13.01
CA ASN A 283 -10.91 2.69 12.75
C ASN A 283 -10.96 1.38 13.54
N PHE A 284 -9.79 0.74 13.76
CA PHE A 284 -9.71 -0.45 14.60
C PHE A 284 -10.07 -0.14 16.07
N GLY A 285 -9.54 0.95 16.63
CA GLY A 285 -9.91 1.40 17.97
C GLY A 285 -11.38 1.77 18.11
N ASP A 286 -11.99 2.34 17.07
CA ASP A 286 -13.43 2.63 17.04
C ASP A 286 -14.28 1.36 16.96
N LEU A 287 -13.81 0.35 16.22
CA LEU A 287 -14.43 -0.98 16.19
C LEU A 287 -14.36 -1.67 17.56
N GLU A 288 -13.22 -1.60 18.26
CA GLU A 288 -13.08 -2.14 19.62
C GLU A 288 -14.07 -1.48 20.59
N LYS A 289 -14.20 -0.15 20.52
CA LYS A 289 -15.16 0.59 21.36
C LYS A 289 -16.61 0.21 21.04
N ALA A 290 -16.96 0.08 19.75
CA ALA A 290 -18.31 -0.28 19.32
C ALA A 290 -18.71 -1.70 19.76
N LEU A 291 -17.80 -2.65 19.65
CA LEU A 291 -18.04 -4.04 20.05
C LEU A 291 -18.04 -4.22 21.58
N GLY A 292 -17.29 -3.42 22.33
CA GLY A 292 -17.19 -3.47 23.79
C GLY A 292 -16.87 -4.87 24.32
N SER A 293 -17.73 -5.44 25.14
CA SER A 293 -17.53 -6.78 25.72
C SER A 293 -17.75 -7.94 24.75
N LYS A 294 -18.20 -7.69 23.52
CA LYS A 294 -18.44 -8.72 22.49
C LYS A 294 -17.21 -8.96 21.60
N VAL A 295 -16.10 -8.29 21.85
CA VAL A 295 -14.87 -8.43 21.05
C VAL A 295 -14.34 -9.86 21.18
N SER A 296 -14.11 -10.50 20.02
CA SER A 296 -13.38 -11.76 19.93
C SER A 296 -12.04 -11.50 19.25
N TYR A 297 -10.97 -11.54 20.02
CA TYR A 297 -9.62 -11.37 19.48
C TYR A 297 -9.10 -12.65 18.89
N VAL A 298 -8.32 -12.53 17.83
CA VAL A 298 -7.64 -13.64 17.15
C VAL A 298 -6.21 -13.23 16.81
N ASP A 299 -5.28 -14.15 17.03
CA ASP A 299 -3.90 -13.99 16.59
C ASP A 299 -3.77 -14.46 15.13
N VAL A 300 -3.31 -13.56 14.27
CA VAL A 300 -3.03 -13.84 12.86
C VAL A 300 -1.53 -14.05 12.72
N LYS A 301 -1.10 -15.31 12.68
CA LYS A 301 0.30 -15.67 12.50
C LYS A 301 0.63 -15.75 11.01
N VAL A 302 1.72 -15.10 10.60
CA VAL A 302 2.29 -15.18 9.26
C VAL A 302 3.48 -16.14 9.29
N ASN A 303 4.40 -15.93 10.23
CA ASN A 303 5.55 -16.78 10.52
C ASN A 303 5.60 -17.08 12.03
N PRO A 304 6.44 -18.01 12.50
CA PRO A 304 6.60 -18.30 13.94
C PRO A 304 6.94 -17.05 14.78
N GLU A 305 7.62 -16.07 14.18
CA GLU A 305 8.09 -14.85 14.85
C GLU A 305 7.20 -13.62 14.59
N ILE A 306 6.40 -13.63 13.51
CA ILE A 306 5.55 -12.49 13.10
C ILE A 306 4.09 -12.87 13.25
N GLY A 307 3.39 -12.17 14.12
CA GLY A 307 1.96 -12.34 14.36
C GLY A 307 1.28 -11.00 14.60
N PHE A 308 0.05 -10.87 14.13
CA PHE A 308 -0.77 -9.67 14.28
C PHE A 308 -2.02 -9.99 15.10
N ARG A 309 -2.41 -9.08 15.97
CA ARG A 309 -3.66 -9.19 16.71
C ARG A 309 -4.80 -8.61 15.89
N GLY A 310 -5.85 -9.38 15.72
CA GLY A 310 -7.04 -8.96 14.98
C GLY A 310 -8.33 -9.23 15.74
N ILE A 311 -9.42 -8.71 15.21
CA ILE A 311 -10.79 -8.97 15.69
C ILE A 311 -11.46 -9.92 14.72
N LEU A 312 -12.19 -10.93 15.23
CA LEU A 312 -12.93 -11.86 14.42
C LEU A 312 -14.38 -11.41 14.23
N ILE A 313 -14.79 -11.25 12.98
CA ILE A 313 -16.17 -10.98 12.59
C ILE A 313 -16.70 -12.14 11.77
N HIS A 314 -17.94 -12.51 11.98
CA HIS A 314 -18.58 -13.58 11.23
C HIS A 314 -19.37 -13.03 10.04
N GLY A 315 -18.86 -13.28 8.85
CA GLY A 315 -19.57 -12.99 7.60
C GLY A 315 -20.45 -14.17 7.13
N PRO A 316 -21.29 -13.96 6.10
CA PRO A 316 -22.19 -15.00 5.59
C PRO A 316 -21.49 -16.23 5.03
N ARG A 317 -20.22 -16.12 4.63
CA ARG A 317 -19.41 -17.20 4.05
C ARG A 317 -18.26 -17.67 4.91
N GLY A 318 -18.17 -17.22 6.13
CA GLY A 318 -17.13 -17.63 7.07
C GLY A 318 -16.62 -16.49 7.95
N PRO A 319 -15.70 -16.80 8.84
CA PRO A 319 -15.08 -15.81 9.71
C PRO A 319 -14.12 -14.92 8.91
N ILE A 320 -14.12 -13.62 9.25
CA ILE A 320 -13.26 -12.59 8.65
C ILE A 320 -12.40 -12.02 9.76
N LYS A 321 -11.09 -12.02 9.58
CA LYS A 321 -10.13 -11.45 10.52
C LYS A 321 -9.93 -9.98 10.17
N VAL A 322 -10.32 -9.08 11.07
CA VAL A 322 -10.06 -7.65 10.92
C VAL A 322 -8.71 -7.35 11.52
N VAL A 323 -7.77 -6.90 10.71
CA VAL A 323 -6.38 -6.64 11.08
C VAL A 323 -6.10 -5.15 10.94
N PRO A 324 -5.56 -4.49 11.99
CA PRO A 324 -5.15 -3.10 11.89
C PRO A 324 -3.86 -2.98 11.06
N ASP A 325 -3.84 -2.01 10.15
CA ASP A 325 -2.66 -1.66 9.36
C ASP A 325 -2.53 -0.14 9.29
N GLN A 326 -1.37 0.39 9.64
CA GLN A 326 -1.10 1.82 9.67
C GLN A 326 -1.21 2.45 8.28
N ASN A 327 -0.79 1.72 7.23
CA ASN A 327 -0.74 2.21 5.87
C ASN A 327 -2.11 2.16 5.17
N CYS A 328 -3.11 1.50 5.78
CA CYS A 328 -4.47 1.53 5.28
C CYS A 328 -5.06 2.94 5.42
N PRO A 329 -5.63 3.54 4.35
CA PRO A 329 -6.22 4.87 4.41
C PRO A 329 -7.31 4.97 5.48
N ASN A 330 -7.35 6.09 6.22
CA ASN A 330 -8.36 6.32 7.24
C ASN A 330 -9.76 6.38 6.61
N GLY A 331 -10.76 5.78 7.27
CA GLY A 331 -12.13 5.72 6.77
C GLY A 331 -12.37 4.71 5.63
N VAL A 332 -11.37 3.91 5.28
CA VAL A 332 -11.45 2.86 4.25
C VAL A 332 -11.19 1.50 4.90
N ALA A 333 -11.92 0.48 4.44
CA ALA A 333 -11.70 -0.91 4.81
C ALA A 333 -11.53 -1.76 3.54
N TYR A 334 -10.45 -2.52 3.46
CA TYR A 334 -10.22 -3.46 2.37
C TYR A 334 -10.50 -4.89 2.84
N MET A 335 -11.61 -5.43 2.38
CA MET A 335 -12.04 -6.81 2.69
C MET A 335 -11.61 -7.73 1.56
N LEU A 336 -10.64 -8.58 1.83
CA LEU A 336 -9.90 -9.33 0.81
C LEU A 336 -10.07 -10.85 1.01
N GLN A 337 -9.91 -11.57 -0.06
CA GLN A 337 -9.67 -13.00 -0.11
C GLN A 337 -8.18 -13.19 -0.43
N MET A 338 -7.35 -13.46 0.59
CA MET A 338 -5.89 -13.35 0.50
C MET A 338 -5.25 -14.35 -0.46
N ASP A 339 -5.86 -15.50 -0.69
CA ASP A 339 -5.35 -16.55 -1.59
C ASP A 339 -5.26 -16.12 -3.07
N VAL A 340 -6.00 -15.07 -3.47
CA VAL A 340 -6.01 -14.55 -4.85
C VAL A 340 -5.10 -13.35 -5.05
N TRP A 341 -4.60 -12.73 -3.96
CA TRP A 341 -3.71 -11.58 -4.04
C TRP A 341 -2.25 -12.02 -4.09
N LYS A 342 -1.51 -11.45 -5.02
CA LYS A 342 -0.10 -11.76 -5.22
C LYS A 342 0.70 -10.49 -5.52
N LEU A 343 1.83 -10.35 -4.86
CA LEU A 343 2.84 -9.35 -5.19
C LEU A 343 3.82 -9.99 -6.19
N TYR A 344 3.89 -9.43 -7.39
CA TYR A 344 4.77 -9.92 -8.44
C TYR A 344 6.09 -9.15 -8.42
N SER A 345 7.21 -9.86 -8.42
CA SER A 345 8.56 -9.29 -8.46
C SER A 345 9.43 -9.96 -9.51
N LEU A 346 10.48 -9.26 -9.96
CA LEU A 346 11.45 -9.78 -10.94
C LEU A 346 12.44 -10.80 -10.33
N GLY A 347 12.65 -10.70 -9.04
CA GLY A 347 13.54 -11.57 -8.26
C GLY A 347 12.98 -11.76 -6.87
N LYS A 348 13.85 -12.12 -5.91
CA LYS A 348 13.43 -12.31 -4.51
C LYS A 348 12.70 -11.05 -4.02
N ALA A 349 11.47 -11.21 -3.60
CA ALA A 349 10.67 -10.12 -3.02
C ALA A 349 11.26 -9.71 -1.66
N PRO A 350 11.16 -8.43 -1.29
CA PRO A 350 11.64 -7.95 0.00
C PRO A 350 10.90 -8.58 1.17
#